data_ca911116bba1b35e82f2a56302392915
#
_entry.id   ca911116bba1b35e82f2a56302392915
#
_cell.length_a   1.000
_cell.length_b   1.000
_cell.length_c   1.000
_cell.angle_alpha   90.00
_cell.angle_beta   90.00
_cell.angle_gamma   90.00
#
_symmetry.space_group_name_H-M   'P 1'
#
loop_
_entity.id
_entity.type
_entity.pdbx_description
1 polymer ?
#
loop_
_entity_poly.entity_id
_entity_poly.type
_entity_poly.pdbx_seq_one_letter_code
_entity_poly.pdbx_strand_id
1 'polypeptide(L)'
;MTTLFDIAQNWLNQDPDAETHAELTALLTAAKNGDEKAKSKLQARFSGRLQFGTAGLRGPLHAGPMGMNRVLVAQAAGGLADYLKDYDKQPSIVIGYDGRKNSDVFARDTAEIMAGAGVKAYLLPRKLPTPVLAYAIQYFDTTAGVMVTASHNPPEDNGYKVYLGKANGGGQIVSPADKDIAALIDKVAAGNVKDLPRSQDYVVLDDEVVNAYIEKTASLAKEPEADINYVYTAMHGVGYEVLSKTLTKAGLPQPHIVAEQVWPDGTFPTVNFPNPEEKGALDLAIKVAKEHNAEFIIANDPDADRLAVAVPDAQGNWKSLHGNVVGCFLGWYLAKQYHAKGEKGVLACSLVSSPALAEIAKKYGFQSEETLTGFKYIGKVQGLLFGFEEALGYLVDPDKVRDKDGISAAIVFLDLVRHLKAQGKTLADYANDFTQEFGAYVSGQISIRVSDLSEIGKLMAALRNTPPAEVGGVKVAQFIDHTKTDRQSDILVFVLENGSRLIVRPSGTEPKIKFYLDARGKDPKDADQVLAQFDEGVRQILRQDAYGKQDC
;
A
#
# COMPACT_ATOMS: atom_id res chain seq x y z
N MET A 1 -16.65 -13.93 37.58
CA MET A 1 -15.70 -13.67 36.48
C MET A 1 -16.38 -14.12 35.19
N THR A 2 -16.42 -13.25 34.19
CA THR A 2 -16.97 -13.59 32.88
C THR A 2 -16.04 -14.59 32.20
N THR A 3 -16.55 -15.74 31.80
CA THR A 3 -15.75 -16.79 31.16
C THR A 3 -15.52 -16.48 29.66
N LEU A 4 -14.53 -17.15 29.04
CA LEU A 4 -14.33 -17.10 27.59
C LEU A 4 -15.62 -17.47 26.83
N PHE A 5 -16.36 -18.45 27.33
CA PHE A 5 -17.62 -18.89 26.73
C PHE A 5 -18.72 -17.81 26.81
N ASP A 6 -18.78 -17.06 27.91
CA ASP A 6 -19.72 -15.96 28.09
C ASP A 6 -19.39 -14.79 27.12
N ILE A 7 -18.10 -14.47 26.98
CA ILE A 7 -17.63 -13.44 26.05
C ILE A 7 -17.99 -13.82 24.60
N ALA A 8 -17.70 -15.06 24.20
CA ALA A 8 -18.02 -15.55 22.87
C ALA A 8 -19.54 -15.61 22.63
N GLN A 9 -20.33 -15.98 23.64
CA GLN A 9 -21.79 -15.97 23.54
C GLN A 9 -22.35 -14.53 23.39
N ASN A 10 -21.80 -13.58 24.14
CA ASN A 10 -22.19 -12.16 24.00
C ASN A 10 -21.85 -11.59 22.63
N TRP A 11 -20.72 -12.00 22.04
CA TRP A 11 -20.37 -11.66 20.67
C TRP A 11 -21.39 -12.23 19.68
N LEU A 12 -21.69 -13.52 19.81
CA LEU A 12 -22.66 -14.23 18.98
C LEU A 12 -24.05 -13.58 18.99
N ASN A 13 -24.51 -13.16 20.18
CA ASN A 13 -25.82 -12.54 20.35
C ASN A 13 -25.99 -11.22 19.58
N GLN A 14 -24.89 -10.55 19.23
CA GLN A 14 -24.92 -9.29 18.47
C GLN A 14 -24.47 -9.43 17.01
N ASP A 15 -23.95 -10.59 16.60
CA ASP A 15 -23.47 -10.82 15.24
C ASP A 15 -24.64 -10.89 14.25
N PRO A 16 -24.72 -9.93 13.28
CA PRO A 16 -25.78 -9.91 12.29
C PRO A 16 -25.50 -10.77 11.06
N ASP A 17 -24.29 -11.35 10.96
CA ASP A 17 -23.86 -12.11 9.79
C ASP A 17 -24.12 -13.61 10.00
N ALA A 18 -24.92 -14.22 9.10
CA ALA A 18 -25.30 -15.63 9.23
C ALA A 18 -24.08 -16.57 9.13
N GLU A 19 -23.07 -16.25 8.34
CA GLU A 19 -21.87 -17.08 8.14
C GLU A 19 -20.99 -17.08 9.40
N THR A 20 -20.62 -15.90 9.89
CA THR A 20 -19.79 -15.79 11.11
C THR A 20 -20.55 -16.23 12.36
N HIS A 21 -21.87 -16.02 12.39
CA HIS A 21 -22.72 -16.52 13.46
C HIS A 21 -22.72 -18.07 13.50
N ALA A 22 -22.89 -18.73 12.34
CA ALA A 22 -22.85 -20.20 12.27
C ALA A 22 -21.45 -20.75 12.59
N GLU A 23 -20.40 -20.11 12.10
CA GLU A 23 -19.01 -20.46 12.37
C GLU A 23 -18.70 -20.42 13.88
N LEU A 24 -19.04 -19.32 14.54
CA LEU A 24 -18.79 -19.15 15.96
C LEU A 24 -19.66 -20.09 16.82
N THR A 25 -20.90 -20.33 16.42
CA THR A 25 -21.79 -21.30 17.09
C THR A 25 -21.17 -22.71 17.09
N ALA A 26 -20.69 -23.16 15.92
CA ALA A 26 -20.04 -24.46 15.80
C ALA A 26 -18.76 -24.54 16.64
N LEU A 27 -17.92 -23.50 16.59
CA LEU A 27 -16.67 -23.42 17.35
C LEU A 27 -16.93 -23.44 18.88
N LEU A 28 -17.89 -22.65 19.32
CA LEU A 28 -18.28 -22.58 20.75
C LEU A 28 -18.83 -23.90 21.25
N THR A 29 -19.66 -24.56 20.44
CA THR A 29 -20.25 -25.88 20.77
C THR A 29 -19.15 -26.94 20.88
N ALA A 30 -18.24 -27.02 19.91
CA ALA A 30 -17.13 -27.96 19.94
C ALA A 30 -16.22 -27.75 21.17
N ALA A 31 -15.89 -26.48 21.47
CA ALA A 31 -15.07 -26.13 22.62
C ALA A 31 -15.73 -26.50 23.95
N LYS A 32 -17.05 -26.29 24.09
CA LYS A 32 -17.83 -26.70 25.27
C LYS A 32 -17.88 -28.23 25.42
N ASN A 33 -17.84 -28.98 24.34
CA ASN A 33 -17.83 -30.44 24.32
C ASN A 33 -16.42 -31.04 24.53
N GLY A 34 -15.42 -30.23 24.83
CA GLY A 34 -14.07 -30.70 25.19
C GLY A 34 -13.11 -30.84 24.01
N ASP A 35 -13.42 -30.31 22.84
CA ASP A 35 -12.46 -30.23 21.73
C ASP A 35 -11.39 -29.18 22.03
N GLU A 36 -10.18 -29.62 22.36
CA GLU A 36 -9.05 -28.74 22.71
C GLU A 36 -8.58 -27.88 21.53
N LYS A 37 -8.70 -28.34 20.29
CA LYS A 37 -8.37 -27.52 19.11
C LYS A 37 -9.38 -26.38 18.94
N ALA A 38 -10.66 -26.69 19.09
CA ALA A 38 -11.72 -25.68 19.06
C ALA A 38 -11.56 -24.66 20.19
N LYS A 39 -11.21 -25.11 21.39
CA LYS A 39 -10.95 -24.25 22.54
C LYS A 39 -9.75 -23.34 22.34
N SER A 40 -8.64 -23.87 21.82
CA SER A 40 -7.45 -23.09 21.49
C SER A 40 -7.76 -22.04 20.39
N LYS A 41 -8.50 -22.43 19.34
CA LYS A 41 -8.94 -21.51 18.29
C LYS A 41 -9.87 -20.41 18.84
N LEU A 42 -10.80 -20.76 19.72
CA LEU A 42 -11.67 -19.80 20.40
C LEU A 42 -10.86 -18.82 21.25
N GLN A 43 -9.89 -19.31 22.03
CA GLN A 43 -8.98 -18.47 22.81
C GLN A 43 -8.22 -17.48 21.91
N ALA A 44 -7.66 -17.94 20.80
CA ALA A 44 -6.94 -17.08 19.85
C ALA A 44 -7.83 -15.97 19.29
N ARG A 45 -9.10 -16.27 18.94
CA ARG A 45 -10.04 -15.27 18.38
C ARG A 45 -10.50 -14.22 19.38
N PHE A 46 -10.42 -14.52 20.67
CA PHE A 46 -10.82 -13.64 21.78
C PHE A 46 -9.66 -13.23 22.69
N SER A 47 -8.41 -13.47 22.27
CA SER A 47 -7.21 -13.09 23.03
C SER A 47 -6.96 -11.59 23.11
N GLY A 48 -7.62 -10.82 22.27
CA GLY A 48 -7.50 -9.37 22.15
C GLY A 48 -8.50 -8.83 21.15
N ARG A 49 -8.09 -7.76 20.45
CA ARG A 49 -8.87 -7.10 19.41
C ARG A 49 -7.93 -6.68 18.27
N LEU A 50 -8.38 -6.74 17.01
CA LEU A 50 -7.64 -6.11 15.91
C LEU A 50 -7.39 -4.65 16.24
N GLN A 51 -6.10 -4.29 16.22
CA GLN A 51 -5.68 -2.93 16.57
C GLN A 51 -6.04 -1.97 15.44
N PHE A 52 -6.74 -0.91 15.78
CA PHE A 52 -6.94 0.22 14.89
C PHE A 52 -5.73 1.14 14.98
N GLY A 53 -5.10 1.40 13.85
CA GLY A 53 -3.93 2.27 13.77
C GLY A 53 -3.96 3.15 12.53
N THR A 54 -2.82 3.72 12.20
CA THR A 54 -2.68 4.61 11.02
C THR A 54 -2.96 3.92 9.68
N ALA A 55 -2.91 2.57 9.63
CA ALA A 55 -3.35 1.78 8.48
C ALA A 55 -4.85 1.41 8.54
N GLY A 56 -5.61 1.92 9.53
CA GLY A 56 -6.97 1.50 9.83
C GLY A 56 -7.02 0.13 10.49
N LEU A 57 -7.92 -0.73 10.02
CA LEU A 57 -8.03 -2.14 10.43
C LEU A 57 -7.59 -3.05 9.28
N ARG A 58 -6.99 -4.18 9.60
CA ARG A 58 -6.68 -5.24 8.63
C ARG A 58 -6.54 -6.57 9.34
N GLY A 59 -7.14 -7.62 8.81
CA GLY A 59 -7.02 -8.96 9.35
C GLY A 59 -7.88 -9.99 8.63
N PRO A 60 -7.81 -11.26 9.08
CA PRO A 60 -8.55 -12.37 8.48
C PRO A 60 -10.06 -12.24 8.71
N LEU A 61 -10.82 -12.70 7.73
CA LEU A 61 -12.29 -12.76 7.81
C LEU A 61 -12.72 -13.94 8.70
N HIS A 62 -13.14 -13.66 9.91
CA HIS A 62 -13.74 -14.65 10.82
C HIS A 62 -14.47 -13.97 11.98
N ALA A 63 -15.29 -14.73 12.70
CA ALA A 63 -15.97 -14.27 13.91
C ALA A 63 -15.00 -13.98 15.06
N GLY A 64 -15.36 -13.03 15.91
CA GLY A 64 -14.59 -12.61 17.08
C GLY A 64 -13.77 -11.33 16.86
N PRO A 65 -13.28 -10.72 17.95
CA PRO A 65 -12.64 -9.39 17.90
C PRO A 65 -11.26 -9.39 17.23
N MET A 66 -10.62 -10.54 17.02
CA MET A 66 -9.35 -10.66 16.30
C MET A 66 -9.52 -10.85 14.79
N GLY A 67 -10.74 -10.80 14.25
CA GLY A 67 -11.03 -10.94 12.83
C GLY A 67 -11.85 -9.78 12.28
N MET A 68 -11.74 -9.59 10.96
CA MET A 68 -12.63 -8.68 10.21
C MET A 68 -14.01 -9.34 10.06
N ASN A 69 -15.04 -8.67 10.55
CA ASN A 69 -16.44 -9.10 10.51
C ASN A 69 -17.37 -7.91 10.73
N ARG A 70 -18.67 -8.11 10.56
CA ARG A 70 -19.66 -7.03 10.65
C ARG A 70 -19.74 -6.40 12.04
N VAL A 71 -19.52 -7.16 13.12
CA VAL A 71 -19.49 -6.59 14.48
C VAL A 71 -18.31 -5.66 14.66
N LEU A 72 -17.11 -6.07 14.27
CA LEU A 72 -15.90 -5.24 14.35
C LEU A 72 -16.04 -3.97 13.51
N VAL A 73 -16.54 -4.10 12.28
CA VAL A 73 -16.77 -2.96 11.38
C VAL A 73 -17.80 -2.00 11.93
N ALA A 74 -18.90 -2.50 12.51
CA ALA A 74 -19.90 -1.66 13.17
C ALA A 74 -19.31 -0.85 14.33
N GLN A 75 -18.47 -1.49 15.15
CA GLN A 75 -17.76 -0.81 16.23
C GLN A 75 -16.81 0.27 15.71
N ALA A 76 -16.07 -0.04 14.63
CA ALA A 76 -15.18 0.93 13.97
C ALA A 76 -15.97 2.12 13.39
N ALA A 77 -17.06 1.85 12.69
CA ALA A 77 -17.93 2.90 12.13
C ALA A 77 -18.55 3.79 13.23
N GLY A 78 -19.01 3.19 14.32
CA GLY A 78 -19.55 3.92 15.47
C GLY A 78 -18.50 4.85 16.12
N GLY A 79 -17.31 4.32 16.40
CA GLY A 79 -16.22 5.12 16.98
C GLY A 79 -15.74 6.24 16.05
N LEU A 80 -15.65 5.96 14.74
CA LEU A 80 -15.31 6.96 13.74
C LEU A 80 -16.42 8.03 13.65
N ALA A 81 -17.70 7.65 13.69
CA ALA A 81 -18.80 8.62 13.67
C ALA A 81 -18.74 9.57 14.87
N ASP A 82 -18.43 9.06 16.05
CA ASP A 82 -18.26 9.91 17.25
C ASP A 82 -17.06 10.86 17.08
N TYR A 83 -15.95 10.37 16.57
CA TYR A 83 -14.80 11.23 16.27
C TYR A 83 -15.14 12.36 15.28
N LEU A 84 -15.86 12.04 14.20
CA LEU A 84 -16.19 13.03 13.17
C LEU A 84 -17.15 14.10 13.67
N LYS A 85 -18.09 13.76 14.55
CA LYS A 85 -19.00 14.76 15.17
C LYS A 85 -18.28 15.74 16.08
N ASP A 86 -17.22 15.30 16.74
CA ASP A 86 -16.38 16.18 17.57
C ASP A 86 -15.42 17.01 16.69
N TYR A 87 -15.01 16.46 15.55
CA TYR A 87 -14.05 17.07 14.64
C TYR A 87 -14.66 18.15 13.72
N ASP A 88 -15.90 17.96 13.26
CA ASP A 88 -16.60 18.84 12.33
C ASP A 88 -18.06 19.05 12.75
N LYS A 89 -18.54 20.29 12.65
CA LYS A 89 -19.95 20.64 12.98
C LYS A 89 -20.96 20.07 11.98
N GLN A 90 -20.54 19.83 10.75
CA GLN A 90 -21.34 19.25 9.67
C GLN A 90 -20.57 18.05 9.05
N PRO A 91 -20.37 16.98 9.82
CA PRO A 91 -19.52 15.91 9.39
C PRO A 91 -20.10 15.17 8.18
N SER A 92 -19.22 14.85 7.25
CA SER A 92 -19.55 14.09 6.06
C SER A 92 -18.47 13.06 5.75
N ILE A 93 -18.87 11.97 5.09
CA ILE A 93 -17.97 10.88 4.76
C ILE A 93 -18.32 10.28 3.40
N VAL A 94 -17.29 9.89 2.63
CA VAL A 94 -17.47 9.06 1.44
C VAL A 94 -16.89 7.68 1.70
N ILE A 95 -17.59 6.63 1.26
CA ILE A 95 -17.28 5.23 1.53
C ILE A 95 -17.13 4.51 0.20
N GLY A 96 -16.01 3.83 0.04
CA GLY A 96 -15.71 2.99 -1.12
C GLY A 96 -15.35 1.57 -0.70
N TYR A 97 -15.34 0.65 -1.66
CA TYR A 97 -15.01 -0.74 -1.44
C TYR A 97 -14.46 -1.42 -2.69
N ASP A 98 -13.60 -2.41 -2.47
CA ASP A 98 -12.98 -3.23 -3.51
C ASP A 98 -13.79 -4.51 -3.82
N GLY A 99 -13.16 -5.46 -4.53
CA GLY A 99 -13.79 -6.71 -4.95
C GLY A 99 -13.73 -7.84 -3.92
N ARG A 100 -13.13 -7.65 -2.75
CA ARG A 100 -12.97 -8.71 -1.74
C ARG A 100 -14.30 -9.14 -1.14
N LYS A 101 -14.33 -10.38 -0.63
CA LYS A 101 -15.47 -10.91 0.11
C LYS A 101 -15.88 -9.95 1.22
N ASN A 102 -17.16 -9.62 1.31
CA ASN A 102 -17.79 -8.75 2.31
C ASN A 102 -17.39 -7.26 2.23
N SER A 103 -16.59 -6.81 1.25
CA SER A 103 -16.25 -5.39 1.16
C SER A 103 -17.48 -4.50 0.96
N ASP A 104 -18.42 -4.92 0.14
CA ASP A 104 -19.70 -4.22 -0.09
C ASP A 104 -20.61 -4.24 1.15
N VAL A 105 -20.61 -5.34 1.89
CA VAL A 105 -21.39 -5.48 3.15
C VAL A 105 -20.84 -4.54 4.22
N PHE A 106 -19.53 -4.53 4.41
CA PHE A 106 -18.87 -3.66 5.39
C PHE A 106 -19.02 -2.17 5.03
N ALA A 107 -18.97 -1.84 3.74
CA ALA A 107 -19.19 -0.48 3.27
C ALA A 107 -20.63 -0.01 3.54
N ARG A 108 -21.62 -0.87 3.31
CA ARG A 108 -23.04 -0.59 3.58
C ARG A 108 -23.31 -0.45 5.08
N ASP A 109 -22.79 -1.36 5.91
CA ASP A 109 -22.90 -1.24 7.37
C ASP A 109 -22.32 0.10 7.85
N THR A 110 -21.19 0.51 7.29
CA THR A 110 -20.58 1.81 7.62
C THR A 110 -21.47 2.99 7.21
N ALA A 111 -22.04 2.97 5.99
CA ALA A 111 -22.92 4.03 5.51
C ALA A 111 -24.17 4.18 6.38
N GLU A 112 -24.80 3.06 6.74
CA GLU A 112 -26.00 3.05 7.60
C GLU A 112 -25.72 3.59 9.01
N ILE A 113 -24.60 3.19 9.61
CA ILE A 113 -24.20 3.65 10.96
C ILE A 113 -23.82 5.13 10.93
N MET A 114 -23.08 5.59 9.92
CA MET A 114 -22.73 7.00 9.75
C MET A 114 -23.99 7.87 9.62
N ALA A 115 -24.91 7.48 8.73
CA ALA A 115 -26.18 8.18 8.54
C ALA A 115 -27.03 8.19 9.82
N GLY A 116 -27.14 7.04 10.52
CA GLY A 116 -27.85 6.94 11.79
C GLY A 116 -27.25 7.80 12.91
N ALA A 117 -25.93 8.01 12.88
CA ALA A 117 -25.24 8.89 13.82
C ALA A 117 -25.30 10.38 13.46
N GLY A 118 -25.93 10.74 12.33
CA GLY A 118 -26.04 12.12 11.86
C GLY A 118 -24.84 12.61 11.04
N VAL A 119 -23.98 11.71 10.56
CA VAL A 119 -22.91 12.02 9.62
C VAL A 119 -23.46 11.86 8.20
N LYS A 120 -23.32 12.89 7.35
CA LYS A 120 -23.77 12.82 5.95
C LYS A 120 -22.91 11.82 5.19
N ALA A 121 -23.50 10.69 4.83
CA ALA A 121 -22.78 9.58 4.22
C ALA A 121 -23.05 9.46 2.72
N TYR A 122 -21.97 9.26 1.96
CA TYR A 122 -21.98 8.96 0.54
C TYR A 122 -21.34 7.59 0.31
N LEU A 123 -21.97 6.74 -0.47
CA LEU A 123 -21.47 5.43 -0.84
C LEU A 123 -21.13 5.42 -2.33
N LEU A 124 -19.91 5.01 -2.70
CA LEU A 124 -19.55 4.83 -4.10
C LEU A 124 -20.49 3.80 -4.77
N PRO A 125 -20.79 3.98 -6.06
CA PRO A 125 -21.90 3.25 -6.71
C PRO A 125 -21.65 1.75 -6.85
N ARG A 126 -20.40 1.30 -6.80
CA ARG A 126 -19.97 -0.09 -6.98
C ARG A 126 -18.56 -0.32 -6.47
N LYS A 127 -18.01 -1.50 -6.72
CA LYS A 127 -16.59 -1.85 -6.49
C LYS A 127 -15.70 -0.95 -7.34
N LEU A 128 -14.85 -0.12 -6.69
CA LEU A 128 -14.01 0.88 -7.36
C LEU A 128 -12.62 0.95 -6.72
N PRO A 129 -11.62 1.47 -7.46
CA PRO A 129 -10.27 1.64 -6.95
C PRO A 129 -10.16 2.58 -5.75
N THR A 130 -9.20 2.29 -4.86
CA THR A 130 -8.84 3.18 -3.74
C THR A 130 -8.58 4.63 -4.19
N PRO A 131 -7.83 4.91 -5.28
CA PRO A 131 -7.62 6.30 -5.71
C PRO A 131 -8.91 7.03 -6.13
N VAL A 132 -9.95 6.33 -6.59
CA VAL A 132 -11.25 6.96 -6.85
C VAL A 132 -11.90 7.42 -5.54
N LEU A 133 -11.84 6.60 -4.48
CA LEU A 133 -12.29 6.99 -3.14
C LEU A 133 -11.49 8.20 -2.62
N ALA A 134 -10.17 8.16 -2.71
CA ALA A 134 -9.31 9.26 -2.27
C ALA A 134 -9.62 10.58 -3.02
N TYR A 135 -9.90 10.49 -4.32
CA TYR A 135 -10.35 11.63 -5.11
C TYR A 135 -11.73 12.14 -4.69
N ALA A 136 -12.67 11.25 -4.41
CA ALA A 136 -14.03 11.62 -3.99
C ALA A 136 -14.05 12.40 -2.68
N ILE A 137 -13.11 12.19 -1.77
CA ILE A 137 -12.96 12.98 -0.53
C ILE A 137 -12.75 14.45 -0.87
N GLN A 138 -11.86 14.75 -1.82
CA GLN A 138 -11.59 16.13 -2.24
C GLN A 138 -12.71 16.68 -3.12
N TYR A 139 -13.24 15.86 -4.03
CA TYR A 139 -14.30 16.27 -4.95
C TYR A 139 -15.57 16.76 -4.23
N PHE A 140 -15.98 16.04 -3.18
CA PHE A 140 -17.15 16.41 -2.36
C PHE A 140 -16.79 17.23 -1.12
N ASP A 141 -15.52 17.53 -0.90
CA ASP A 141 -15.00 18.19 0.30
C ASP A 141 -15.53 17.54 1.59
N THR A 142 -15.49 16.20 1.66
CA THR A 142 -15.97 15.47 2.84
C THR A 142 -14.97 15.55 3.99
N THR A 143 -15.50 15.45 5.23
CA THR A 143 -14.68 15.43 6.45
C THR A 143 -13.78 14.20 6.52
N ALA A 144 -14.25 13.08 5.99
CA ALA A 144 -13.51 11.82 5.99
C ALA A 144 -13.83 10.95 4.77
N GLY A 145 -13.04 9.89 4.62
CA GLY A 145 -13.31 8.79 3.71
C GLY A 145 -12.96 7.45 4.33
N VAL A 146 -13.64 6.42 3.88
CA VAL A 146 -13.34 5.03 4.23
C VAL A 146 -13.23 4.20 2.97
N MET A 147 -12.15 3.43 2.85
CA MET A 147 -12.00 2.41 1.81
C MET A 147 -11.95 1.03 2.44
N VAL A 148 -12.93 0.20 2.10
CA VAL A 148 -12.99 -1.20 2.54
C VAL A 148 -12.17 -2.05 1.58
N THR A 149 -10.96 -2.40 2.02
CA THR A 149 -9.98 -3.17 1.24
C THR A 149 -8.87 -3.68 2.15
N ALA A 150 -8.28 -4.81 1.79
CA ALA A 150 -7.01 -5.27 2.34
C ALA A 150 -5.85 -5.12 1.34
N SER A 151 -6.00 -4.30 0.28
CA SER A 151 -5.00 -4.07 -0.76
C SER A 151 -4.51 -5.42 -1.34
N HIS A 152 -3.22 -5.72 -1.23
CA HIS A 152 -2.58 -6.93 -1.75
C HIS A 152 -2.48 -8.08 -0.74
N ASN A 153 -3.13 -8.01 0.41
CA ASN A 153 -3.14 -9.11 1.40
C ASN A 153 -3.77 -10.38 0.83
N PRO A 154 -3.53 -11.57 1.46
CA PRO A 154 -4.16 -12.83 1.07
C PRO A 154 -5.68 -12.75 0.92
N PRO A 155 -6.29 -13.69 0.19
CA PRO A 155 -7.75 -13.71 -0.05
C PRO A 155 -8.62 -13.74 1.20
N GLU A 156 -8.10 -14.33 2.27
CA GLU A 156 -8.78 -14.48 3.56
C GLU A 156 -8.90 -13.16 4.34
N ASP A 157 -8.13 -12.13 3.95
CA ASP A 157 -8.09 -10.86 4.66
C ASP A 157 -9.06 -9.85 4.05
N ASN A 158 -9.57 -8.96 4.94
CA ASN A 158 -10.16 -7.69 4.55
C ASN A 158 -9.66 -6.58 5.48
N GLY A 159 -10.05 -5.35 5.21
CA GLY A 159 -9.57 -4.20 5.96
C GLY A 159 -10.46 -2.96 5.81
N TYR A 160 -10.04 -1.90 6.49
CA TYR A 160 -10.80 -0.67 6.63
C TYR A 160 -9.82 0.50 6.72
N LYS A 161 -9.51 1.12 5.58
CA LYS A 161 -8.62 2.30 5.50
C LYS A 161 -9.42 3.56 5.81
N VAL A 162 -8.87 4.45 6.64
CA VAL A 162 -9.51 5.71 7.01
C VAL A 162 -8.67 6.90 6.54
N TYR A 163 -9.35 7.88 5.97
CA TYR A 163 -8.81 9.13 5.45
C TYR A 163 -9.47 10.31 6.13
N LEU A 164 -8.76 11.41 6.32
CA LEU A 164 -9.31 12.68 6.77
C LEU A 164 -9.20 13.73 5.66
N GLY A 165 -10.33 14.34 5.34
CA GLY A 165 -10.45 15.44 4.38
C GLY A 165 -10.23 16.81 5.00
N LYS A 166 -10.82 17.85 4.39
CA LYS A 166 -10.70 19.24 4.83
C LYS A 166 -9.23 19.66 5.03
N ALA A 167 -8.89 20.17 6.19
CA ALA A 167 -7.53 20.62 6.53
C ALA A 167 -6.45 19.51 6.46
N ASN A 168 -6.85 18.22 6.48
CA ASN A 168 -5.93 17.10 6.34
C ASN A 168 -5.65 16.71 4.88
N GLY A 169 -6.28 17.34 3.91
CA GLY A 169 -5.99 17.21 2.49
C GLY A 169 -6.41 15.88 1.84
N GLY A 170 -7.23 15.06 2.49
CA GLY A 170 -7.71 13.79 1.94
C GLY A 170 -6.73 12.62 2.02
N GLY A 171 -5.68 12.74 2.80
CA GLY A 171 -4.70 11.65 3.03
C GLY A 171 -5.13 10.69 4.13
N GLN A 172 -4.46 9.53 4.22
CA GLN A 172 -4.66 8.58 5.30
C GLN A 172 -4.36 9.21 6.67
N ILE A 173 -5.04 8.70 7.71
CA ILE A 173 -4.85 9.18 9.08
C ILE A 173 -3.43 8.97 9.58
N VAL A 174 -2.99 9.88 10.44
CA VAL A 174 -1.72 9.79 11.20
C VAL A 174 -2.01 10.09 12.66
N SER A 175 -1.06 9.78 13.55
CA SER A 175 -1.17 10.17 14.95
C SER A 175 -1.27 11.70 15.10
N PRO A 176 -2.10 12.20 16.05
CA PRO A 176 -2.81 11.45 17.10
C PRO A 176 -4.19 10.89 16.67
N ALA A 177 -4.72 11.23 15.49
CA ALA A 177 -6.08 10.85 15.07
C ALA A 177 -6.36 9.34 15.15
N ASP A 178 -5.39 8.49 14.82
CA ASP A 178 -5.51 7.03 14.94
C ASP A 178 -5.78 6.60 16.38
N LYS A 179 -5.10 7.19 17.35
CA LYS A 179 -5.28 6.88 18.78
C LYS A 179 -6.61 7.40 19.32
N ASP A 180 -7.00 8.59 18.91
CA ASP A 180 -8.25 9.21 19.34
C ASP A 180 -9.45 8.39 18.80
N ILE A 181 -9.41 8.00 17.53
CA ILE A 181 -10.42 7.12 16.93
C ILE A 181 -10.42 5.74 17.60
N ALA A 182 -9.26 5.14 17.85
CA ALA A 182 -9.15 3.84 18.52
C ALA A 182 -9.82 3.87 19.91
N ALA A 183 -9.59 4.92 20.69
CA ALA A 183 -10.21 5.07 22.00
C ALA A 183 -11.75 5.15 21.94
N LEU A 184 -12.29 5.82 20.92
CA LEU A 184 -13.74 5.88 20.68
C LEU A 184 -14.30 4.54 20.20
N ILE A 185 -13.56 3.81 19.36
CA ILE A 185 -13.91 2.45 18.95
C ILE A 185 -13.99 1.52 20.18
N ASP A 186 -13.03 1.60 21.08
CA ASP A 186 -13.03 0.79 22.32
C ASP A 186 -14.23 1.11 23.21
N LYS A 187 -14.61 2.39 23.30
CA LYS A 187 -15.80 2.81 24.01
C LYS A 187 -17.08 2.23 23.41
N VAL A 188 -17.21 2.24 22.08
CA VAL A 188 -18.35 1.62 21.37
C VAL A 188 -18.35 0.11 21.55
N ALA A 189 -17.17 -0.53 21.51
CA ALA A 189 -17.01 -1.96 21.67
C ALA A 189 -17.39 -2.50 23.06
N ALA A 190 -17.41 -1.66 24.07
CA ALA A 190 -17.91 -2.00 25.40
C ALA A 190 -19.44 -2.17 25.44
N GLY A 191 -20.17 -1.66 24.46
CA GLY A 191 -21.61 -1.79 24.30
C GLY A 191 -22.02 -2.91 23.34
N ASN A 192 -23.27 -2.84 22.86
CA ASN A 192 -23.82 -3.77 21.87
C ASN A 192 -23.98 -3.06 20.53
N VAL A 193 -23.49 -3.63 19.45
CA VAL A 193 -23.61 -3.02 18.10
C VAL A 193 -25.06 -2.92 17.60
N LYS A 194 -25.99 -3.68 18.18
CA LYS A 194 -27.43 -3.56 17.89
C LYS A 194 -28.04 -2.27 18.40
N ASP A 195 -27.40 -1.62 19.38
CA ASP A 195 -27.84 -0.34 19.94
C ASP A 195 -27.34 0.85 19.13
N LEU A 196 -26.44 0.62 18.17
CA LEU A 196 -25.96 1.69 17.27
C LEU A 196 -27.12 2.16 16.36
N PRO A 197 -27.36 3.46 16.26
CA PRO A 197 -28.37 3.98 15.35
C PRO A 197 -27.96 3.66 13.90
N ARG A 198 -28.93 3.24 13.11
CA ARG A 198 -28.78 2.98 11.67
C ARG A 198 -29.84 3.74 10.89
N SER A 199 -29.49 4.23 9.70
CA SER A 199 -30.41 4.90 8.78
C SER A 199 -30.10 4.51 7.35
N GLN A 200 -31.12 4.43 6.52
CA GLN A 200 -30.99 4.29 5.06
C GLN A 200 -30.83 5.66 4.36
N ASP A 201 -30.77 6.74 5.11
CA ASP A 201 -30.65 8.10 4.58
C ASP A 201 -29.17 8.43 4.26
N TYR A 202 -28.54 7.56 3.50
CA TYR A 202 -27.24 7.81 2.86
C TYR A 202 -27.41 7.88 1.35
N VAL A 203 -26.51 8.59 0.68
CA VAL A 203 -26.57 8.79 -0.77
C VAL A 203 -25.69 7.75 -1.48
N VAL A 204 -26.26 6.90 -2.30
CA VAL A 204 -25.50 6.13 -3.27
C VAL A 204 -25.17 7.05 -4.45
N LEU A 205 -23.89 7.26 -4.68
CA LEU A 205 -23.39 8.14 -5.73
C LEU A 205 -23.63 7.52 -7.11
N ASP A 206 -23.73 8.37 -8.12
CA ASP A 206 -23.69 7.99 -9.53
C ASP A 206 -22.25 8.00 -10.07
N ASP A 207 -22.10 7.96 -11.39
CA ASP A 207 -20.80 7.93 -12.06
C ASP A 207 -20.13 9.32 -12.20
N GLU A 208 -20.72 10.40 -11.69
CA GLU A 208 -20.17 11.75 -11.87
C GLU A 208 -18.73 11.85 -11.36
N VAL A 209 -18.48 11.46 -10.11
CA VAL A 209 -17.13 11.51 -9.51
C VAL A 209 -16.16 10.54 -10.17
N VAL A 210 -16.65 9.39 -10.63
CA VAL A 210 -15.83 8.40 -11.35
C VAL A 210 -15.38 8.97 -12.70
N ASN A 211 -16.30 9.59 -13.43
CA ASN A 211 -16.01 10.25 -14.70
C ASN A 211 -15.07 11.45 -14.53
N ALA A 212 -15.24 12.25 -13.48
CA ALA A 212 -14.35 13.35 -13.15
C ALA A 212 -12.92 12.86 -12.82
N TYR A 213 -12.79 11.76 -12.08
CA TYR A 213 -11.50 11.10 -11.84
C TYR A 213 -10.86 10.64 -13.15
N ILE A 214 -11.62 9.95 -14.01
CA ILE A 214 -11.16 9.46 -15.33
C ILE A 214 -10.67 10.63 -16.19
N GLU A 215 -11.44 11.70 -16.28
CA GLU A 215 -11.11 12.87 -17.10
C GLU A 215 -9.81 13.54 -16.62
N LYS A 216 -9.70 13.78 -15.32
CA LYS A 216 -8.49 14.36 -14.72
C LYS A 216 -7.26 13.45 -14.90
N THR A 217 -7.44 12.14 -14.74
CA THR A 217 -6.35 11.16 -14.93
C THR A 217 -5.93 11.07 -16.40
N ALA A 218 -6.87 11.05 -17.33
CA ALA A 218 -6.58 11.02 -18.77
C ALA A 218 -5.77 12.25 -19.23
N SER A 219 -5.99 13.40 -18.58
CA SER A 219 -5.24 14.63 -18.91
C SER A 219 -3.74 14.58 -18.57
N LEU A 220 -3.28 13.54 -17.88
CA LEU A 220 -1.86 13.31 -17.60
C LEU A 220 -1.09 12.81 -18.84
N ALA A 221 -1.75 12.21 -19.82
CA ALA A 221 -1.14 11.85 -21.09
C ALA A 221 -0.91 13.11 -21.95
N LYS A 222 0.35 13.39 -22.30
CA LYS A 222 0.78 14.61 -23.00
C LYS A 222 1.41 14.33 -24.36
N GLU A 223 2.00 13.15 -24.52
CA GLU A 223 2.77 12.79 -25.68
C GLU A 223 1.88 12.44 -26.89
N PRO A 224 2.36 12.66 -28.12
CA PRO A 224 1.64 12.28 -29.32
C PRO A 224 1.42 10.76 -29.41
N GLU A 225 0.50 10.35 -30.25
CA GLU A 225 0.21 8.92 -30.47
C GLU A 225 1.45 8.15 -30.91
N ALA A 226 1.71 7.03 -30.26
CA ALA A 226 2.68 6.03 -30.65
C ALA A 226 2.09 4.65 -30.44
N ASP A 227 2.46 3.73 -31.32
CA ASP A 227 2.05 2.33 -31.17
C ASP A 227 2.85 1.69 -30.04
N ILE A 228 2.14 1.25 -29.01
CA ILE A 228 2.70 0.53 -27.84
C ILE A 228 1.94 -0.78 -27.65
N ASN A 229 2.69 -1.86 -27.53
CA ASN A 229 2.17 -3.20 -27.39
C ASN A 229 2.47 -3.74 -25.97
N TYR A 230 1.45 -3.90 -25.14
CA TYR A 230 1.63 -4.25 -23.74
C TYR A 230 0.48 -5.08 -23.18
N VAL A 231 0.74 -5.72 -22.05
CA VAL A 231 -0.23 -6.53 -21.31
C VAL A 231 -0.63 -5.84 -20.01
N TYR A 232 -1.87 -6.01 -19.60
CA TYR A 232 -2.38 -5.56 -18.32
C TYR A 232 -3.04 -6.69 -17.53
N THR A 233 -2.80 -6.72 -16.22
CA THR A 233 -3.57 -7.51 -15.26
C THR A 233 -4.04 -6.65 -14.10
N ALA A 234 -5.30 -6.84 -13.71
CA ALA A 234 -5.90 -6.29 -12.50
C ALA A 234 -5.75 -7.24 -11.29
N MET A 235 -5.16 -8.42 -11.46
CA MET A 235 -5.01 -9.45 -10.42
C MET A 235 -6.32 -9.74 -9.66
N HIS A 236 -7.42 -9.93 -10.39
CA HIS A 236 -8.78 -10.08 -9.84
C HIS A 236 -9.27 -8.88 -9.03
N GLY A 237 -8.66 -7.70 -9.22
CA GLY A 237 -8.99 -6.46 -8.53
C GLY A 237 -9.91 -5.55 -9.33
N VAL A 238 -10.05 -4.31 -8.86
CA VAL A 238 -11.00 -3.32 -9.36
C VAL A 238 -10.41 -2.33 -10.38
N GLY A 239 -9.14 -2.52 -10.80
CA GLY A 239 -8.45 -1.51 -11.61
C GLY A 239 -8.92 -1.40 -13.06
N TYR A 240 -9.34 -2.50 -13.69
CA TYR A 240 -9.53 -2.56 -15.15
C TYR A 240 -10.59 -1.60 -15.70
N GLU A 241 -11.76 -1.55 -15.09
CA GLU A 241 -12.85 -0.70 -15.60
C GLU A 241 -12.42 0.76 -15.72
N VAL A 242 -11.86 1.29 -14.64
CA VAL A 242 -11.43 2.70 -14.57
C VAL A 242 -10.21 2.92 -15.47
N LEU A 243 -9.23 2.01 -15.47
CA LEU A 243 -8.06 2.12 -16.35
C LEU A 243 -8.47 2.11 -17.83
N SER A 244 -9.29 1.16 -18.27
CA SER A 244 -9.72 1.04 -19.67
C SER A 244 -10.47 2.29 -20.15
N LYS A 245 -11.39 2.83 -19.34
CA LYS A 245 -12.08 4.09 -19.64
C LYS A 245 -11.10 5.28 -19.69
N THR A 246 -10.11 5.31 -18.79
CA THR A 246 -9.09 6.34 -18.77
C THR A 246 -8.20 6.28 -20.02
N LEU A 247 -7.78 5.08 -20.43
CA LEU A 247 -7.01 4.86 -21.65
C LEU A 247 -7.77 5.36 -22.88
N THR A 248 -9.06 5.01 -23.01
CA THR A 248 -9.93 5.49 -24.09
C THR A 248 -10.01 7.02 -24.10
N LYS A 249 -10.24 7.64 -22.94
CA LYS A 249 -10.34 9.10 -22.81
C LYS A 249 -9.02 9.80 -23.13
N ALA A 250 -7.89 9.17 -22.80
CA ALA A 250 -6.53 9.68 -23.03
C ALA A 250 -6.04 9.46 -24.48
N GLY A 251 -6.78 8.73 -25.33
CA GLY A 251 -6.29 8.33 -26.65
C GLY A 251 -5.11 7.37 -26.61
N LEU A 252 -5.01 6.57 -25.54
CA LEU A 252 -3.98 5.54 -25.37
C LEU A 252 -4.49 4.18 -25.85
N PRO A 253 -3.63 3.33 -26.48
CA PRO A 253 -4.06 2.00 -26.91
C PRO A 253 -4.44 1.13 -25.72
N GLN A 254 -5.47 0.29 -25.93
CA GLN A 254 -5.89 -0.70 -24.95
C GLN A 254 -4.86 -1.84 -24.87
N PRO A 255 -4.61 -2.39 -23.67
CA PRO A 255 -3.69 -3.52 -23.49
C PRO A 255 -4.27 -4.85 -23.97
N HIS A 256 -3.39 -5.82 -24.21
CA HIS A 256 -3.80 -7.23 -24.11
C HIS A 256 -4.08 -7.55 -22.65
N ILE A 257 -5.27 -8.05 -22.35
CA ILE A 257 -5.69 -8.32 -20.97
C ILE A 257 -5.44 -9.77 -20.56
N VAL A 258 -5.14 -10.02 -19.30
CA VAL A 258 -5.19 -11.36 -18.70
C VAL A 258 -6.65 -11.65 -18.37
N ALA A 259 -7.35 -12.35 -19.28
CA ALA A 259 -8.80 -12.52 -19.24
C ALA A 259 -9.28 -13.14 -17.91
N GLU A 260 -8.52 -14.07 -17.34
CA GLU A 260 -8.83 -14.74 -16.08
C GLU A 260 -8.74 -13.81 -14.86
N GLN A 261 -8.00 -12.69 -14.96
CA GLN A 261 -7.69 -11.78 -13.84
C GLN A 261 -8.29 -10.38 -14.01
N VAL A 262 -9.00 -10.12 -15.09
CA VAL A 262 -9.37 -8.74 -15.47
C VAL A 262 -10.52 -8.18 -14.63
N TRP A 263 -11.44 -9.04 -14.17
CA TRP A 263 -12.59 -8.64 -13.38
C TRP A 263 -12.43 -8.97 -11.89
N PRO A 264 -13.07 -8.20 -11.00
CA PRO A 264 -13.00 -8.45 -9.57
C PRO A 264 -13.53 -9.81 -9.15
N ASP A 265 -12.67 -10.63 -8.54
CA ASP A 265 -13.03 -11.90 -7.91
C ASP A 265 -12.35 -12.01 -6.55
N GLY A 266 -13.12 -11.88 -5.46
CA GLY A 266 -12.61 -11.91 -4.09
C GLY A 266 -12.05 -13.26 -3.65
N THR A 267 -12.15 -14.31 -4.47
CA THR A 267 -11.52 -15.61 -4.21
C THR A 267 -10.10 -15.72 -4.76
N PHE A 268 -9.70 -14.81 -5.66
CA PHE A 268 -8.38 -14.75 -6.30
C PHE A 268 -7.92 -16.11 -6.86
N PRO A 269 -8.69 -16.77 -7.75
CA PRO A 269 -8.53 -18.19 -8.06
C PRO A 269 -7.22 -18.57 -8.76
N THR A 270 -6.48 -17.60 -9.32
CA THR A 270 -5.22 -17.84 -10.05
C THR A 270 -3.97 -17.45 -9.26
N VAL A 271 -4.11 -16.83 -8.08
CA VAL A 271 -2.99 -16.37 -7.25
C VAL A 271 -3.28 -16.62 -5.78
N ASN A 272 -2.34 -17.22 -5.07
CA ASN A 272 -2.45 -17.43 -3.63
C ASN A 272 -2.27 -16.14 -2.83
N PHE A 273 -1.51 -15.20 -3.40
CA PHE A 273 -1.21 -13.91 -2.80
C PHE A 273 -1.25 -12.84 -3.90
N PRO A 274 -2.30 -11.98 -3.92
CA PRO A 274 -2.53 -11.05 -5.02
C PRO A 274 -1.64 -9.80 -4.91
N ASN A 275 -0.33 -10.02 -4.81
CA ASN A 275 0.69 -8.99 -4.78
C ASN A 275 1.59 -9.13 -6.02
N PRO A 276 1.70 -8.11 -6.88
CA PRO A 276 2.56 -8.18 -8.07
C PRO A 276 4.04 -8.47 -7.79
N GLU A 277 4.52 -8.22 -6.57
CA GLU A 277 5.89 -8.52 -6.16
C GLU A 277 6.12 -9.99 -5.79
N GLU A 278 5.05 -10.76 -5.59
CA GLU A 278 5.18 -12.18 -5.22
C GLU A 278 5.58 -13.06 -6.41
N LYS A 279 6.40 -14.05 -6.11
CA LYS A 279 6.85 -15.01 -7.13
C LYS A 279 5.65 -15.73 -7.75
N GLY A 280 5.56 -15.73 -9.08
CA GLY A 280 4.50 -16.38 -9.83
C GLY A 280 3.23 -15.52 -10.01
N ALA A 281 3.11 -14.39 -9.33
CA ALA A 281 1.93 -13.52 -9.43
C ALA A 281 1.68 -13.00 -10.87
N LEU A 282 2.73 -12.80 -11.65
CA LEU A 282 2.67 -12.33 -13.03
C LEU A 282 2.76 -13.45 -14.09
N ASP A 283 2.75 -14.72 -13.72
CA ASP A 283 2.97 -15.82 -14.68
C ASP A 283 1.95 -15.84 -15.82
N LEU A 284 0.66 -15.60 -15.54
CA LEU A 284 -0.37 -15.49 -16.59
C LEU A 284 -0.14 -14.26 -17.47
N ALA A 285 0.24 -13.13 -16.90
CA ALA A 285 0.55 -11.93 -17.67
C ALA A 285 1.77 -12.14 -18.59
N ILE A 286 2.79 -12.84 -18.11
CA ILE A 286 3.97 -13.22 -18.89
C ILE A 286 3.59 -14.17 -20.05
N LYS A 287 2.69 -15.11 -19.80
CA LYS A 287 2.16 -15.99 -20.86
C LYS A 287 1.48 -15.18 -21.96
N VAL A 288 0.55 -14.29 -21.60
CA VAL A 288 -0.14 -13.42 -22.56
C VAL A 288 0.85 -12.51 -23.29
N ALA A 289 1.87 -11.98 -22.57
CA ALA A 289 2.88 -11.12 -23.17
C ALA A 289 3.71 -11.86 -24.25
N LYS A 290 4.06 -13.11 -24.01
CA LYS A 290 4.75 -13.94 -25.01
C LYS A 290 3.87 -14.27 -26.21
N GLU A 291 2.60 -14.55 -26.00
CA GLU A 291 1.63 -14.86 -27.07
C GLU A 291 1.42 -13.67 -28.02
N HIS A 292 1.47 -12.46 -27.49
CA HIS A 292 1.24 -11.21 -28.24
C HIS A 292 2.50 -10.43 -28.56
N ASN A 293 3.71 -10.97 -28.27
CA ASN A 293 4.99 -10.27 -28.42
C ASN A 293 5.00 -8.88 -27.78
N ALA A 294 4.43 -8.77 -26.57
CA ALA A 294 4.33 -7.52 -25.85
C ALA A 294 5.70 -7.00 -25.43
N GLU A 295 5.83 -5.68 -25.37
CA GLU A 295 7.08 -4.99 -25.00
C GLU A 295 7.25 -4.91 -23.49
N PHE A 296 6.15 -4.83 -22.74
CA PHE A 296 6.12 -4.79 -21.28
C PHE A 296 4.77 -5.22 -20.73
N ILE A 297 4.72 -5.44 -19.44
CA ILE A 297 3.51 -5.73 -18.66
C ILE A 297 3.34 -4.61 -17.65
N ILE A 298 2.12 -4.15 -17.43
CA ILE A 298 1.72 -3.36 -16.27
C ILE A 298 0.68 -4.13 -15.46
N ALA A 299 0.72 -4.01 -14.13
CA ALA A 299 -0.21 -4.65 -13.22
C ALA A 299 -0.61 -3.71 -12.10
N ASN A 300 -1.88 -3.73 -11.71
CA ASN A 300 -2.32 -3.14 -10.45
C ASN A 300 -2.56 -4.24 -9.41
N ASP A 301 -2.39 -3.91 -8.13
CA ASP A 301 -2.89 -4.72 -7.03
C ASP A 301 -4.43 -4.62 -6.92
N PRO A 302 -5.09 -5.45 -6.07
CA PRO A 302 -6.55 -5.57 -6.09
C PRO A 302 -7.34 -4.27 -5.89
N ASP A 303 -6.85 -3.30 -5.16
CA ASP A 303 -7.49 -1.99 -4.98
C ASP A 303 -6.88 -0.88 -5.86
N ALA A 304 -5.96 -1.27 -6.76
CA ALA A 304 -5.36 -0.44 -7.81
C ALA A 304 -4.68 0.85 -7.32
N ASP A 305 -4.20 0.86 -6.07
CA ASP A 305 -3.40 1.98 -5.58
C ASP A 305 -1.91 1.84 -5.94
N ARG A 306 -1.47 0.65 -6.44
CA ARG A 306 -0.09 0.35 -6.84
C ARG A 306 0.04 0.06 -8.32
N LEU A 307 1.28 0.20 -8.83
CA LEU A 307 1.64 -0.15 -10.20
C LEU A 307 2.91 -1.01 -10.20
N ALA A 308 2.84 -2.19 -10.79
CA ALA A 308 4.01 -2.98 -11.15
C ALA A 308 4.26 -2.91 -12.65
N VAL A 309 5.53 -2.99 -13.03
CA VAL A 309 5.99 -3.08 -14.42
C VAL A 309 6.91 -4.27 -14.56
N ALA A 310 6.72 -5.07 -15.60
CA ALA A 310 7.66 -6.14 -15.96
C ALA A 310 8.09 -5.99 -17.43
N VAL A 311 9.35 -6.32 -17.69
CA VAL A 311 9.98 -6.23 -19.01
C VAL A 311 10.75 -7.49 -19.33
N PRO A 312 10.92 -7.88 -20.62
CA PRO A 312 11.84 -8.94 -21.00
C PRO A 312 13.30 -8.44 -20.95
N ASP A 313 14.21 -9.31 -20.54
CA ASP A 313 15.64 -9.07 -20.72
C ASP A 313 16.08 -9.37 -22.17
N ALA A 314 17.37 -9.18 -22.45
CA ALA A 314 17.95 -9.43 -23.78
C ALA A 314 17.84 -10.91 -24.24
N GLN A 315 17.61 -11.84 -23.31
CA GLN A 315 17.40 -13.26 -23.58
C GLN A 315 15.91 -13.63 -23.65
N GLY A 316 15.01 -12.68 -23.47
CA GLY A 316 13.56 -12.88 -23.49
C GLY A 316 12.99 -13.42 -22.18
N ASN A 317 13.76 -13.41 -21.07
CA ASN A 317 13.25 -13.75 -19.75
C ASN A 317 12.56 -12.51 -19.15
N TRP A 318 11.37 -12.71 -18.63
CA TRP A 318 10.59 -11.64 -18.03
C TRP A 318 10.98 -11.41 -16.56
N LYS A 319 11.14 -10.16 -16.19
CA LYS A 319 11.39 -9.77 -14.80
C LYS A 319 10.61 -8.50 -14.44
N SER A 320 10.13 -8.45 -13.21
CA SER A 320 9.54 -7.24 -12.64
C SER A 320 10.63 -6.20 -12.40
N LEU A 321 10.35 -4.95 -12.74
CA LEU A 321 11.16 -3.83 -12.31
C LEU A 321 10.90 -3.55 -10.82
N HIS A 322 11.97 -3.34 -10.08
CA HIS A 322 11.86 -2.94 -8.68
C HIS A 322 11.14 -1.59 -8.57
N GLY A 323 10.32 -1.40 -7.51
CA GLY A 323 9.56 -0.17 -7.32
C GLY A 323 10.43 1.10 -7.31
N ASN A 324 11.67 1.00 -6.83
CA ASN A 324 12.64 2.09 -6.91
C ASN A 324 12.99 2.49 -8.35
N VAL A 325 13.09 1.53 -9.26
CA VAL A 325 13.39 1.79 -10.68
C VAL A 325 12.23 2.54 -11.33
N VAL A 326 11.02 2.02 -11.16
CA VAL A 326 9.80 2.65 -11.70
C VAL A 326 9.61 4.04 -11.09
N GLY A 327 9.80 4.19 -9.76
CA GLY A 327 9.69 5.47 -9.06
C GLY A 327 10.69 6.51 -9.57
N CYS A 328 11.95 6.12 -9.79
CA CYS A 328 12.97 7.00 -10.35
C CYS A 328 12.69 7.35 -11.81
N PHE A 329 12.17 6.42 -12.62
CA PHE A 329 11.81 6.68 -14.01
C PHE A 329 10.67 7.69 -14.11
N LEU A 330 9.59 7.48 -13.35
CA LEU A 330 8.47 8.43 -13.30
C LEU A 330 8.92 9.78 -12.75
N GLY A 331 9.69 9.77 -11.65
CA GLY A 331 10.21 10.99 -11.04
C GLY A 331 11.11 11.80 -11.99
N TRP A 332 11.98 11.15 -12.73
CA TRP A 332 12.83 11.81 -13.73
C TRP A 332 12.03 12.36 -14.90
N TYR A 333 11.07 11.58 -15.42
CA TYR A 333 10.20 12.02 -16.50
C TYR A 333 9.39 13.25 -16.11
N LEU A 334 8.76 13.22 -14.95
CA LEU A 334 7.97 14.34 -14.43
C LEU A 334 8.84 15.55 -14.06
N ALA A 335 10.02 15.34 -13.48
CA ALA A 335 10.95 16.42 -13.13
C ALA A 335 11.37 17.22 -14.37
N LYS A 336 11.63 16.56 -15.50
CA LYS A 336 11.91 17.26 -16.78
C LYS A 336 10.74 18.15 -17.20
N GLN A 337 9.51 17.64 -17.11
CA GLN A 337 8.30 18.39 -17.49
C GLN A 337 8.06 19.59 -16.56
N TYR A 338 8.18 19.40 -15.25
CA TYR A 338 8.00 20.47 -14.26
C TYR A 338 9.08 21.55 -14.40
N HIS A 339 10.34 21.14 -14.61
CA HIS A 339 11.45 22.08 -14.85
C HIS A 339 11.21 22.93 -16.11
N ALA A 340 10.78 22.30 -17.21
CA ALA A 340 10.48 23.01 -18.48
C ALA A 340 9.36 24.04 -18.32
N LYS A 341 8.42 23.81 -17.39
CA LYS A 341 7.34 24.76 -17.06
C LYS A 341 7.75 25.82 -16.03
N GLY A 342 8.96 25.74 -15.47
CA GLY A 342 9.42 26.63 -14.41
C GLY A 342 8.77 26.40 -13.05
N GLU A 343 8.15 25.25 -12.85
CA GLU A 343 7.49 24.90 -11.59
C GLU A 343 8.51 24.75 -10.45
N LYS A 344 8.07 24.98 -9.22
CA LYS A 344 8.85 24.81 -8.00
C LYS A 344 8.11 23.86 -7.08
N GLY A 345 8.85 23.06 -6.32
CA GLY A 345 8.25 22.13 -5.37
C GLY A 345 9.21 21.05 -4.88
N VAL A 346 8.63 19.98 -4.39
CA VAL A 346 9.33 18.91 -3.69
C VAL A 346 9.11 17.58 -4.41
N LEU A 347 10.18 16.80 -4.58
CA LEU A 347 10.12 15.38 -4.92
C LEU A 347 10.36 14.59 -3.64
N ALA A 348 9.47 13.67 -3.29
CA ALA A 348 9.53 12.96 -2.01
C ALA A 348 9.54 11.45 -2.18
N CYS A 349 10.24 10.75 -1.30
CA CYS A 349 10.17 9.29 -1.21
C CYS A 349 10.23 8.81 0.24
N SER A 350 9.90 7.55 0.47
CA SER A 350 10.12 6.95 1.79
C SER A 350 11.62 6.79 2.06
N LEU A 351 12.00 6.84 3.33
CA LEU A 351 13.37 6.65 3.80
C LEU A 351 14.03 5.36 3.26
N VAL A 352 13.23 4.32 3.01
CA VAL A 352 13.69 3.01 2.51
C VAL A 352 13.65 2.91 0.99
N SER A 353 13.27 3.99 0.30
CA SER A 353 13.26 4.07 -1.17
C SER A 353 14.59 4.57 -1.71
N SER A 354 14.76 4.57 -3.05
CA SER A 354 16.03 4.91 -3.68
C SER A 354 16.48 6.35 -3.42
N PRO A 355 17.72 6.57 -3.01
CA PRO A 355 18.28 7.91 -2.85
C PRO A 355 18.48 8.65 -4.19
N ALA A 356 18.35 7.96 -5.32
CA ALA A 356 18.47 8.56 -6.65
C ALA A 356 17.45 9.67 -6.91
N LEU A 357 16.28 9.65 -6.23
CA LEU A 357 15.29 10.73 -6.37
C LEU A 357 15.84 12.08 -5.91
N ALA A 358 16.68 12.11 -4.88
CA ALA A 358 17.32 13.33 -4.41
C ALA A 358 18.31 13.91 -5.45
N GLU A 359 19.03 13.04 -6.17
CA GLU A 359 19.91 13.47 -7.27
C GLU A 359 19.12 14.04 -8.45
N ILE A 360 17.95 13.43 -8.77
CA ILE A 360 17.02 13.98 -9.78
C ILE A 360 16.54 15.37 -9.34
N ALA A 361 16.06 15.50 -8.11
CA ALA A 361 15.58 16.78 -7.57
C ALA A 361 16.66 17.87 -7.64
N LYS A 362 17.87 17.56 -7.20
CA LYS A 362 19.02 18.46 -7.24
C LYS A 362 19.34 18.93 -8.66
N LYS A 363 19.35 18.00 -9.62
CA LYS A 363 19.65 18.32 -11.03
C LYS A 363 18.66 19.34 -11.62
N TYR A 364 17.38 19.19 -11.31
CA TYR A 364 16.32 20.03 -11.88
C TYR A 364 15.91 21.20 -10.97
N GLY A 365 16.62 21.42 -9.87
CA GLY A 365 16.41 22.56 -8.96
C GLY A 365 15.15 22.44 -8.11
N PHE A 366 14.71 21.21 -7.79
CA PHE A 366 13.65 20.91 -6.85
C PHE A 366 14.22 20.62 -5.47
N GLN A 367 13.39 20.76 -4.45
CA GLN A 367 13.68 20.23 -3.12
C GLN A 367 13.45 18.72 -3.12
N SER A 368 14.16 18.00 -2.25
CA SER A 368 13.93 16.58 -2.00
C SER A 368 13.60 16.35 -0.54
N GLU A 369 12.66 15.44 -0.27
CA GLU A 369 12.29 15.07 1.09
C GLU A 369 12.21 13.54 1.22
N GLU A 370 12.90 13.00 2.22
CA GLU A 370 12.74 11.61 2.66
C GLU A 370 11.79 11.58 3.87
N THR A 371 10.69 10.85 3.76
CA THR A 371 9.71 10.69 4.84
C THR A 371 9.88 9.35 5.57
N LEU A 372 9.20 9.18 6.69
CA LEU A 372 8.96 7.85 7.24
C LEU A 372 8.21 6.98 6.22
N THR A 373 8.32 5.65 6.38
CA THR A 373 7.63 4.70 5.51
C THR A 373 6.12 4.80 5.65
N GLY A 374 5.45 4.86 4.51
CA GLY A 374 4.00 4.93 4.39
C GLY A 374 3.54 6.21 3.71
N PHE A 375 2.64 6.05 2.75
CA PHE A 375 2.14 7.15 1.93
C PHE A 375 1.43 8.25 2.71
N LYS A 376 0.92 7.93 3.90
CA LYS A 376 0.37 8.89 4.85
C LYS A 376 1.34 10.04 5.22
N TYR A 377 2.65 9.81 5.08
CA TYR A 377 3.67 10.85 5.27
C TYR A 377 4.02 11.55 3.97
N ILE A 378 4.22 10.79 2.88
CA ILE A 378 4.52 11.34 1.56
C ILE A 378 3.39 12.28 1.09
N GLY A 379 2.14 11.86 1.21
CA GLY A 379 0.98 12.65 0.82
C GLY A 379 0.81 13.98 1.59
N LYS A 380 1.51 14.17 2.71
CA LYS A 380 1.48 15.39 3.52
C LYS A 380 2.63 16.36 3.26
N VAL A 381 3.58 16.00 2.41
CA VAL A 381 4.69 16.89 2.04
C VAL A 381 4.14 18.15 1.39
N GLN A 382 4.56 19.30 1.90
CA GLN A 382 4.13 20.59 1.37
C GLN A 382 4.82 20.90 0.06
N GLY A 383 4.07 21.36 -0.93
CA GLY A 383 4.61 21.63 -2.27
C GLY A 383 5.01 20.38 -3.05
N LEU A 384 4.48 19.22 -2.70
CA LEU A 384 4.76 17.95 -3.37
C LEU A 384 4.36 18.02 -4.85
N LEU A 385 5.30 17.68 -5.72
CA LEU A 385 5.09 17.51 -7.17
C LEU A 385 5.01 16.02 -7.57
N PHE A 386 5.80 15.19 -6.91
CA PHE A 386 5.84 13.75 -7.12
C PHE A 386 6.31 13.05 -5.86
N GLY A 387 5.75 11.89 -5.58
CA GLY A 387 6.21 11.05 -4.47
C GLY A 387 6.12 9.56 -4.79
N PHE A 388 7.01 8.75 -4.19
CA PHE A 388 6.93 7.31 -4.32
C PHE A 388 7.46 6.55 -3.10
N GLU A 389 7.05 5.30 -2.97
CA GLU A 389 7.67 4.30 -2.09
C GLU A 389 8.00 3.03 -2.87
N GLU A 390 9.08 2.34 -2.45
CA GLU A 390 9.63 1.17 -3.13
C GLU A 390 8.63 0.02 -3.29
N ALA A 391 7.63 -0.04 -2.41
CA ALA A 391 6.57 -1.04 -2.45
C ALA A 391 5.50 -0.73 -3.52
N LEU A 392 5.93 -0.34 -4.72
CA LEU A 392 5.10 -0.09 -5.91
C LEU A 392 4.11 1.07 -5.78
N GLY A 393 4.33 1.98 -4.86
CA GLY A 393 3.43 3.11 -4.61
C GLY A 393 3.93 4.40 -5.24
N TYR A 394 3.10 5.05 -6.07
CA TYR A 394 3.46 6.30 -6.76
C TYR A 394 2.33 7.31 -6.68
N LEU A 395 2.69 8.56 -6.48
CA LEU A 395 1.80 9.72 -6.47
C LEU A 395 2.29 10.72 -7.52
N VAL A 396 1.68 10.70 -8.70
CA VAL A 396 2.07 11.51 -9.86
C VAL A 396 1.25 12.78 -10.02
N ASP A 397 0.12 12.89 -9.32
CA ASP A 397 -0.77 14.07 -9.33
C ASP A 397 -1.26 14.38 -7.92
N PRO A 398 -0.43 15.05 -7.09
CA PRO A 398 -0.78 15.37 -5.69
C PRO A 398 -1.96 16.32 -5.54
N ASP A 399 -2.31 17.07 -6.55
CA ASP A 399 -3.48 17.96 -6.55
C ASP A 399 -4.79 17.21 -6.71
N LYS A 400 -4.73 15.96 -7.22
CA LYS A 400 -5.90 15.11 -7.39
C LYS A 400 -6.14 14.21 -6.18
N VAL A 401 -5.10 13.55 -5.69
CA VAL A 401 -5.14 12.65 -4.54
C VAL A 401 -3.93 12.85 -3.64
N ARG A 402 -4.03 12.47 -2.37
CA ARG A 402 -2.92 12.53 -1.41
C ARG A 402 -2.53 11.12 -0.91
N ASP A 403 -2.62 10.16 -1.79
CA ASP A 403 -2.22 8.76 -1.57
C ASP A 403 -1.67 8.17 -2.87
N LYS A 404 -1.24 6.93 -2.84
CA LYS A 404 -0.84 6.16 -4.02
C LYS A 404 -1.98 6.08 -5.04
N ASP A 405 -1.64 6.25 -6.29
CA ASP A 405 -2.58 6.14 -7.40
C ASP A 405 -1.97 5.32 -8.53
N GLY A 406 -2.23 4.01 -8.54
CA GLY A 406 -1.68 3.09 -9.51
C GLY A 406 -2.22 3.29 -10.92
N ILE A 407 -3.42 3.85 -11.07
CA ILE A 407 -4.02 4.15 -12.38
C ILE A 407 -3.36 5.38 -13.00
N SER A 408 -3.21 6.47 -12.22
CA SER A 408 -2.48 7.66 -12.69
C SER A 408 -1.03 7.35 -13.01
N ALA A 409 -0.38 6.54 -12.17
CA ALA A 409 0.98 6.10 -12.41
C ALA A 409 1.09 5.29 -13.72
N ALA A 410 0.11 4.43 -14.03
CA ALA A 410 0.05 3.70 -15.29
C ALA A 410 -0.06 4.66 -16.49
N ILE A 411 -0.92 5.67 -16.42
CA ILE A 411 -1.05 6.66 -17.51
C ILE A 411 0.26 7.42 -17.73
N VAL A 412 0.92 7.88 -16.67
CA VAL A 412 2.22 8.59 -16.79
C VAL A 412 3.31 7.64 -17.30
N PHE A 413 3.30 6.37 -16.90
CA PHE A 413 4.25 5.38 -17.41
C PHE A 413 4.05 5.12 -18.91
N LEU A 414 2.81 4.99 -19.38
CA LEU A 414 2.50 4.84 -20.80
C LEU A 414 2.87 6.09 -21.60
N ASP A 415 2.67 7.27 -21.02
CA ASP A 415 3.09 8.54 -21.61
C ASP A 415 4.62 8.61 -21.75
N LEU A 416 5.38 8.17 -20.74
CA LEU A 416 6.84 8.02 -20.82
C LEU A 416 7.24 7.07 -21.97
N VAL A 417 6.58 5.92 -22.11
CA VAL A 417 6.89 4.96 -23.19
C VAL A 417 6.63 5.58 -24.56
N ARG A 418 5.54 6.32 -24.72
CA ARG A 418 5.23 7.06 -25.97
C ARG A 418 6.31 8.10 -26.27
N HIS A 419 6.71 8.87 -25.26
CA HIS A 419 7.80 9.84 -25.37
C HIS A 419 9.10 9.20 -25.86
N LEU A 420 9.47 8.06 -25.31
CA LEU A 420 10.67 7.32 -25.72
C LEU A 420 10.55 6.82 -27.18
N LYS A 421 9.42 6.26 -27.55
CA LYS A 421 9.17 5.77 -28.92
C LYS A 421 9.23 6.90 -29.96
N ALA A 422 8.70 8.07 -29.63
CA ALA A 422 8.82 9.24 -30.50
C ALA A 422 10.28 9.66 -30.77
N GLN A 423 11.19 9.28 -29.86
CA GLN A 423 12.63 9.50 -29.99
C GLN A 423 13.40 8.28 -30.56
N GLY A 424 12.70 7.20 -30.93
CA GLY A 424 13.31 5.95 -31.34
C GLY A 424 14.03 5.20 -30.22
N LYS A 425 13.66 5.44 -28.96
CA LYS A 425 14.25 4.85 -27.77
C LYS A 425 13.34 3.79 -27.13
N THR A 426 13.97 2.87 -26.42
CA THR A 426 13.33 1.82 -25.60
C THR A 426 13.42 2.16 -24.11
N LEU A 427 12.72 1.40 -23.26
CA LEU A 427 12.89 1.46 -21.79
C LEU A 427 14.32 1.08 -21.36
N ALA A 428 14.98 0.16 -22.10
CA ALA A 428 16.38 -0.19 -21.84
C ALA A 428 17.31 0.99 -22.12
N ASP A 429 17.07 1.74 -23.20
CA ASP A 429 17.82 2.96 -23.50
C ASP A 429 17.61 4.02 -22.40
N TYR A 430 16.37 4.16 -21.90
CA TYR A 430 16.07 5.08 -20.82
C TYR A 430 16.77 4.70 -19.50
N ALA A 431 16.86 3.40 -19.20
CA ALA A 431 17.61 2.89 -18.06
C ALA A 431 19.13 3.19 -18.19
N ASN A 432 19.67 3.05 -19.41
CA ASN A 432 21.07 3.40 -19.69
C ASN A 432 21.31 4.91 -19.56
N ASP A 433 20.43 5.74 -20.12
CA ASP A 433 20.48 7.20 -19.98
C ASP A 433 20.41 7.61 -18.51
N PHE A 434 19.54 6.96 -17.73
CA PHE A 434 19.44 7.20 -16.28
C PHE A 434 20.76 6.88 -15.56
N THR A 435 21.35 5.73 -15.87
CA THR A 435 22.63 5.31 -15.28
C THR A 435 23.77 6.28 -15.63
N GLN A 436 23.83 6.75 -16.87
CA GLN A 436 24.83 7.73 -17.30
C GLN A 436 24.68 9.07 -16.58
N GLU A 437 23.42 9.45 -16.29
CA GLU A 437 23.12 10.75 -15.70
C GLU A 437 23.27 10.78 -14.18
N PHE A 438 22.84 9.72 -13.48
CA PHE A 438 22.73 9.69 -12.02
C PHE A 438 23.59 8.62 -11.36
N GLY A 439 24.15 7.68 -12.13
CA GLY A 439 24.83 6.49 -11.64
C GLY A 439 23.91 5.27 -11.56
N ALA A 440 24.51 4.12 -11.30
CA ALA A 440 23.79 2.86 -11.14
C ALA A 440 23.34 2.65 -9.69
N TYR A 441 22.04 2.43 -9.51
CA TYR A 441 21.42 2.11 -8.22
C TYR A 441 20.67 0.79 -8.37
N VAL A 442 20.95 -0.14 -7.46
CA VAL A 442 20.24 -1.42 -7.39
C VAL A 442 19.81 -1.65 -5.95
N SER A 443 18.58 -2.08 -5.76
CA SER A 443 18.00 -2.30 -4.44
C SER A 443 17.72 -3.78 -4.21
N GLY A 444 17.91 -4.23 -2.96
CA GLY A 444 17.57 -5.56 -2.48
C GLY A 444 16.92 -5.50 -1.11
N GLN A 445 16.32 -6.61 -0.68
CA GLN A 445 15.70 -6.71 0.63
C GLN A 445 15.92 -8.10 1.23
N ILE A 446 16.33 -8.14 2.50
CA ILE A 446 16.29 -9.34 3.33
C ILE A 446 15.16 -9.17 4.33
N SER A 447 14.29 -10.16 4.43
CA SER A 447 13.20 -10.19 5.41
C SER A 447 13.35 -11.42 6.29
N ILE A 448 13.45 -11.21 7.60
CA ILE A 448 13.53 -12.28 8.59
C ILE A 448 12.22 -12.31 9.35
N ARG A 449 11.50 -13.44 9.27
CA ARG A 449 10.30 -13.70 10.06
C ARG A 449 10.71 -14.38 11.35
N VAL A 450 10.21 -13.90 12.47
CA VAL A 450 10.48 -14.45 13.81
C VAL A 450 9.23 -15.09 14.39
N SER A 451 9.42 -16.09 15.24
CA SER A 451 8.34 -16.72 16.01
C SER A 451 8.03 -15.94 17.30
N ASP A 452 9.01 -15.25 17.86
CA ASP A 452 8.91 -14.43 19.07
C ASP A 452 9.29 -12.97 18.75
N LEU A 453 8.34 -12.06 18.95
CA LEU A 453 8.56 -10.62 18.74
C LEU A 453 9.70 -10.03 19.57
N SER A 454 10.05 -10.67 20.71
CA SER A 454 11.19 -10.23 21.53
C SER A 454 12.53 -10.36 20.81
N GLU A 455 12.64 -11.27 19.84
CA GLU A 455 13.86 -11.46 19.02
C GLU A 455 14.15 -10.22 18.16
N ILE A 456 13.10 -9.58 17.63
CA ILE A 456 13.25 -8.31 16.87
C ILE A 456 13.85 -7.23 17.75
N GLY A 457 13.32 -7.07 18.97
CA GLY A 457 13.83 -6.08 19.93
C GLY A 457 15.29 -6.34 20.31
N LYS A 458 15.67 -7.59 20.52
CA LYS A 458 17.06 -8.00 20.82
C LYS A 458 18.00 -7.67 19.66
N LEU A 459 17.60 -8.01 18.44
CA LEU A 459 18.40 -7.75 17.23
C LEU A 459 18.57 -6.23 16.99
N MET A 460 17.49 -5.46 17.09
CA MET A 460 17.55 -4.00 16.96
C MET A 460 18.43 -3.37 18.04
N ALA A 461 18.34 -3.86 19.28
CA ALA A 461 19.20 -3.40 20.39
C ALA A 461 20.67 -3.75 20.15
N ALA A 462 20.97 -4.95 19.68
CA ALA A 462 22.34 -5.38 19.37
C ALA A 462 22.96 -4.52 18.25
N LEU A 463 22.25 -4.33 17.13
CA LEU A 463 22.71 -3.46 16.03
C LEU A 463 22.88 -1.99 16.44
N ARG A 464 22.07 -1.52 17.40
CA ARG A 464 22.14 -0.16 17.93
C ARG A 464 23.33 0.04 18.88
N ASN A 465 23.59 -0.94 19.74
CA ASN A 465 24.64 -0.87 20.75
C ASN A 465 26.03 -1.21 20.18
N THR A 466 26.07 -2.08 19.18
CA THR A 466 27.31 -2.52 18.51
C THR A 466 27.11 -2.45 17.00
N PRO A 467 27.03 -1.22 16.44
CA PRO A 467 26.86 -1.07 14.99
C PRO A 467 28.06 -1.68 14.24
N PRO A 468 27.83 -2.43 13.14
CA PRO A 468 28.91 -2.98 12.36
C PRO A 468 29.79 -1.86 11.79
N ALA A 469 31.11 -2.05 11.84
CA ALA A 469 32.07 -1.09 11.30
C ALA A 469 32.13 -1.14 9.76
N GLU A 470 31.75 -2.27 9.18
CA GLU A 470 31.70 -2.50 7.73
C GLU A 470 30.55 -3.45 7.38
N VAL A 471 30.07 -3.37 6.14
CA VAL A 471 29.08 -4.30 5.57
C VAL A 471 29.56 -4.70 4.17
N GLY A 472 29.67 -6.00 3.90
CA GLY A 472 30.14 -6.49 2.61
C GLY A 472 31.54 -5.98 2.21
N GLY A 473 32.43 -5.78 3.17
CA GLY A 473 33.79 -5.26 2.96
C GLY A 473 33.87 -3.74 2.71
N VAL A 474 32.76 -3.00 2.82
CA VAL A 474 32.74 -1.55 2.70
C VAL A 474 32.50 -0.93 4.08
N LYS A 475 33.35 0.02 4.49
CA LYS A 475 33.25 0.69 5.77
C LYS A 475 31.97 1.52 5.90
N VAL A 476 31.42 1.55 7.12
CA VAL A 476 30.32 2.41 7.48
C VAL A 476 30.86 3.83 7.71
N ALA A 477 30.47 4.76 6.85
CA ALA A 477 30.83 6.17 6.95
C ALA A 477 29.96 6.92 7.96
N GLN A 478 28.66 6.53 8.08
CA GLN A 478 27.72 7.16 8.99
C GLN A 478 26.71 6.14 9.51
N PHE A 479 26.43 6.20 10.81
CA PHE A 479 25.36 5.47 11.48
C PHE A 479 24.32 6.43 12.03
N ILE A 480 23.04 6.19 11.71
CA ILE A 480 21.91 7.02 12.16
C ILE A 480 20.90 6.12 12.86
N ASP A 481 20.59 6.46 14.11
CA ASP A 481 19.52 5.86 14.90
C ASP A 481 18.34 6.85 14.95
N HIS A 482 17.27 6.56 14.22
CA HIS A 482 16.11 7.45 14.12
C HIS A 482 15.27 7.52 15.39
N THR A 483 15.51 6.69 16.40
CA THR A 483 14.92 6.90 17.73
C THR A 483 15.47 8.17 18.40
N LYS A 484 16.63 8.64 17.97
CA LYS A 484 17.34 9.82 18.50
C LYS A 484 17.23 11.06 17.61
N THR A 485 16.46 10.98 16.53
CA THR A 485 16.21 12.11 15.61
C THR A 485 14.78 12.61 15.76
N ASP A 486 14.46 13.73 15.13
CA ASP A 486 13.09 14.30 15.10
C ASP A 486 12.04 13.34 14.53
N ARG A 487 12.46 12.32 13.78
CA ARG A 487 11.59 11.29 13.22
C ARG A 487 11.06 10.31 14.26
N GLN A 488 11.75 10.10 15.37
CA GLN A 488 11.38 9.23 16.51
C GLN A 488 10.82 7.86 16.07
N SER A 489 11.52 7.18 15.17
CA SER A 489 11.11 5.90 14.60
C SER A 489 12.17 4.82 14.86
N ASP A 490 11.75 3.57 15.08
CA ASP A 490 12.66 2.44 15.28
C ASP A 490 13.27 1.98 13.94
N ILE A 491 14.15 2.82 13.40
CA ILE A 491 14.86 2.61 12.13
C ILE A 491 16.34 2.90 12.35
N LEU A 492 17.19 2.02 11.84
CA LEU A 492 18.64 2.19 11.81
C LEU A 492 19.11 2.36 10.37
N VAL A 493 19.96 3.33 10.11
CA VAL A 493 20.54 3.58 8.78
C VAL A 493 22.05 3.54 8.87
N PHE A 494 22.68 2.75 8.02
CA PHE A 494 24.12 2.66 7.84
C PHE A 494 24.45 3.14 6.43
N VAL A 495 25.13 4.28 6.32
CA VAL A 495 25.63 4.82 5.06
C VAL A 495 27.08 4.37 4.89
N LEU A 496 27.39 3.74 3.76
CA LEU A 496 28.71 3.20 3.47
C LEU A 496 29.57 4.22 2.70
N GLU A 497 30.90 4.07 2.74
CA GLU A 497 31.84 4.98 2.07
C GLU A 497 31.64 5.06 0.55
N ASN A 498 31.11 4.01 -0.09
CA ASN A 498 30.80 3.99 -1.52
C ASN A 498 29.42 4.59 -1.87
N GLY A 499 28.69 5.14 -0.87
CA GLY A 499 27.34 5.69 -1.04
C GLY A 499 26.21 4.67 -1.02
N SER A 500 26.48 3.38 -0.81
CA SER A 500 25.46 2.37 -0.55
C SER A 500 24.85 2.55 0.84
N ARG A 501 23.60 2.06 1.06
CA ARG A 501 22.91 2.18 2.35
C ARG A 501 22.32 0.86 2.80
N LEU A 502 22.47 0.52 4.07
CA LEU A 502 21.70 -0.49 4.77
C LEU A 502 20.69 0.20 5.68
N ILE A 503 19.41 -0.17 5.55
CA ILE A 503 18.37 0.35 6.44
C ILE A 503 17.70 -0.85 7.11
N VAL A 504 17.63 -0.82 8.43
CA VAL A 504 17.04 -1.90 9.25
C VAL A 504 15.81 -1.38 9.95
N ARG A 505 14.70 -2.10 9.80
CA ARG A 505 13.40 -1.69 10.33
C ARG A 505 12.53 -2.89 10.70
N PRO A 506 11.93 -2.92 11.91
CA PRO A 506 10.85 -3.83 12.25
C PRO A 506 9.61 -3.58 11.38
N SER A 507 8.89 -4.63 11.00
CA SER A 507 7.57 -4.46 10.39
C SER A 507 6.58 -3.98 11.44
N GLY A 508 5.75 -2.99 11.10
CA GLY A 508 4.68 -2.50 11.98
C GLY A 508 3.43 -3.39 12.00
N THR A 509 3.32 -4.37 11.09
CA THR A 509 2.09 -5.16 10.88
C THR A 509 2.32 -6.68 10.93
N GLU A 510 3.56 -7.13 10.86
CA GLU A 510 3.91 -8.55 10.81
C GLU A 510 5.11 -8.86 11.72
N PRO A 511 5.23 -10.10 12.26
CA PRO A 511 6.36 -10.51 13.10
C PRO A 511 7.62 -10.73 12.24
N LYS A 512 8.13 -9.66 11.65
CA LYS A 512 9.34 -9.68 10.82
C LYS A 512 10.15 -8.39 10.92
N ILE A 513 11.45 -8.52 10.68
CA ILE A 513 12.39 -7.41 10.51
C ILE A 513 12.86 -7.37 9.05
N LYS A 514 12.98 -6.18 8.51
CA LYS A 514 13.42 -5.95 7.13
C LYS A 514 14.75 -5.22 7.10
N PHE A 515 15.62 -5.68 6.21
CA PHE A 515 16.87 -5.07 5.84
C PHE A 515 16.76 -4.61 4.39
N TYR A 516 16.78 -3.33 4.15
CA TYR A 516 16.77 -2.74 2.82
C TYR A 516 18.20 -2.42 2.42
N LEU A 517 18.59 -2.88 1.25
CA LEU A 517 19.92 -2.72 0.71
C LEU A 517 19.84 -1.84 -0.53
N ASP A 518 20.44 -0.65 -0.47
CA ASP A 518 20.63 0.22 -1.63
C ASP A 518 22.09 0.17 -2.03
N ALA A 519 22.40 -0.54 -3.11
CA ALA A 519 23.73 -0.62 -3.66
C ALA A 519 23.96 0.44 -4.73
N ARG A 520 25.11 1.09 -4.72
CA ARG A 520 25.55 2.05 -5.71
C ARG A 520 26.80 1.54 -6.42
N GLY A 521 26.78 1.56 -7.74
CA GLY A 521 27.90 1.14 -8.59
C GLY A 521 28.22 2.15 -9.70
N LYS A 522 29.31 1.87 -10.42
CA LYS A 522 29.75 2.67 -11.58
C LYS A 522 28.86 2.45 -12.79
N ASP A 523 28.41 1.21 -12.94
CA ASP A 523 27.51 0.73 -13.98
C ASP A 523 26.57 -0.34 -13.39
N PRO A 524 25.53 -0.80 -14.11
CA PRO A 524 24.60 -1.79 -13.60
C PRO A 524 25.24 -3.09 -13.12
N LYS A 525 26.26 -3.59 -13.83
CA LYS A 525 26.97 -4.83 -13.47
C LYS A 525 27.74 -4.66 -12.17
N ASP A 526 28.42 -3.53 -12.02
CA ASP A 526 29.15 -3.20 -10.78
C ASP A 526 28.18 -3.06 -9.61
N ALA A 527 27.02 -2.37 -9.81
CA ALA A 527 25.99 -2.24 -8.79
C ALA A 527 25.39 -3.59 -8.36
N ASP A 528 25.15 -4.52 -9.30
CA ASP A 528 24.70 -5.89 -9.00
C ASP A 528 25.74 -6.66 -8.19
N GLN A 529 27.03 -6.52 -8.49
CA GLN A 529 28.11 -7.13 -7.72
C GLN A 529 28.19 -6.54 -6.31
N VAL A 530 28.09 -5.22 -6.18
CA VAL A 530 28.03 -4.55 -4.88
C VAL A 530 26.84 -5.04 -4.08
N LEU A 531 25.65 -5.16 -4.70
CA LEU A 531 24.47 -5.68 -4.02
C LEU A 531 24.66 -7.11 -3.51
N ALA A 532 25.25 -8.00 -4.33
CA ALA A 532 25.51 -9.39 -3.93
C ALA A 532 26.49 -9.47 -2.75
N GLN A 533 27.57 -8.69 -2.76
CA GLN A 533 28.51 -8.59 -1.65
C GLN A 533 27.85 -8.01 -0.39
N PHE A 534 26.97 -7.04 -0.58
CA PHE A 534 26.24 -6.39 0.48
C PHE A 534 25.23 -7.34 1.14
N ASP A 535 24.47 -8.11 0.34
CA ASP A 535 23.55 -9.14 0.83
C ASP A 535 24.29 -10.19 1.67
N GLU A 536 25.38 -10.74 1.16
CA GLU A 536 26.21 -11.73 1.90
C GLU A 536 26.81 -11.10 3.18
N GLY A 537 27.28 -9.85 3.11
CA GLY A 537 27.79 -9.14 4.28
C GLY A 537 26.76 -8.97 5.40
N VAL A 538 25.52 -8.65 5.05
CA VAL A 538 24.39 -8.58 6.01
C VAL A 538 24.10 -9.96 6.60
N ARG A 539 24.06 -11.02 5.78
CA ARG A 539 23.85 -12.40 6.28
C ARG A 539 24.96 -12.87 7.20
N GLN A 540 26.21 -12.49 6.91
CA GLN A 540 27.34 -12.79 7.81
C GLN A 540 27.21 -12.07 9.17
N ILE A 541 26.80 -10.81 9.18
CA ILE A 541 26.52 -10.07 10.41
C ILE A 541 25.43 -10.78 11.22
N LEU A 542 24.36 -11.17 10.58
CA LEU A 542 23.21 -11.84 11.23
C LEU A 542 23.54 -13.22 11.83
N ARG A 543 24.58 -13.90 11.30
CA ARG A 543 25.06 -15.19 11.84
C ARG A 543 26.02 -15.03 13.03
N GLN A 544 26.45 -13.82 13.38
CA GLN A 544 27.34 -13.61 14.52
C GLN A 544 26.60 -13.70 15.85
N ASP A 545 27.27 -14.25 16.87
CA ASP A 545 26.67 -14.41 18.21
C ASP A 545 26.21 -13.08 18.83
N ALA A 546 26.90 -11.98 18.51
CA ALA A 546 26.55 -10.63 18.97
C ALA A 546 25.13 -10.19 18.54
N TYR A 547 24.58 -10.78 17.47
CA TYR A 547 23.29 -10.43 16.91
C TYR A 547 22.25 -11.56 17.05
N GLY A 548 22.55 -12.63 17.82
CA GLY A 548 21.59 -13.66 18.19
C GLY A 548 21.40 -14.79 17.16
N LYS A 549 22.36 -15.03 16.27
CA LYS A 549 22.37 -16.12 15.28
C LYS A 549 21.01 -16.32 14.61
N GLN A 550 20.68 -15.45 13.69
CA GLN A 550 19.46 -15.60 12.88
C GLN A 550 19.73 -16.55 11.72
N ASP A 551 18.93 -17.59 11.55
CA ASP A 551 18.91 -18.44 10.36
C ASP A 551 18.27 -17.66 9.20
N CYS A 552 19.10 -17.30 8.21
CA CYS A 552 18.72 -16.47 7.04
C CYS A 552 18.64 -17.31 5.77
#